data_6cbb31b281ba7250fbbdd5b96bb2ff8c
#
_entry.id   6cbb31b281ba7250fbbdd5b96bb2ff8c
#
_cell.length_a   1.000
_cell.length_b   1.000
_cell.length_c   1.000
_cell.angle_alpha   90.00
_cell.angle_beta   90.00
_cell.angle_gamma   90.00
#
_symmetry.space_group_name_H-M   'P 1'
#
loop_
_entity.id
_entity.type
_entity.pdbx_description
1 polymer ?
#
loop_
_entity_poly.entity_id
_entity_poly.type
_entity_poly.pdbx_seq_one_letter_code
_entity_poly.pdbx_strand_id
1 'polypeptide(L)'
;MDEDAVDGTELPDDAVQWRRDASTSRTVRLLWTFGVGTFFAAITIVVSWRLYRMASGIGAGMVIIALLAALAATVLALAATDDTERYLERLPVDVPSGTRLDRAMDAAVGTVVMGAVMSSLLGVGRYVSQNELLAVGASPFTALVTLLLPLALVALVLASFLQSVGTFDRGAQTIYLYEPKQAIDLAVIEDVSVRPIGDTAVLSLSYAQPDGQYVQGPRRLVVPPAVARDIATIVNAER
;
A
#
# COMPACT_ATOMS: atom_id res chain seq x y z
N MET A 1 21.07 -5.25 -12.71
CA MET A 1 20.33 -6.50 -12.97
C MET A 1 19.04 -6.06 -13.61
N ASP A 2 19.05 -6.13 -14.94
CA ASP A 2 18.09 -5.48 -15.84
C ASP A 2 16.71 -6.12 -15.71
N GLU A 3 15.78 -5.38 -15.10
CA GLU A 3 14.40 -5.80 -14.86
C GLU A 3 13.44 -5.34 -15.99
N ASP A 4 14.02 -4.82 -17.09
CA ASP A 4 13.25 -4.26 -18.22
C ASP A 4 13.14 -5.18 -19.44
N ALA A 5 13.59 -6.42 -19.32
CA ALA A 5 13.35 -7.43 -20.35
C ALA A 5 12.06 -8.22 -20.05
N VAL A 6 10.91 -7.55 -20.05
CA VAL A 6 9.69 -8.22 -20.44
C VAL A 6 9.78 -8.38 -21.94
N ASP A 7 10.24 -9.57 -22.30
CA ASP A 7 10.29 -10.10 -23.65
C ASP A 7 9.09 -9.62 -24.45
N GLY A 8 9.34 -8.94 -25.59
CA GLY A 8 8.31 -8.38 -26.47
C GLY A 8 7.52 -9.48 -27.18
N THR A 9 6.92 -10.37 -26.43
CA THR A 9 5.88 -11.25 -26.90
C THR A 9 4.68 -10.35 -27.20
N GLU A 10 4.45 -10.06 -28.45
CA GLU A 10 3.25 -9.37 -28.93
C GLU A 10 2.05 -10.01 -28.24
N LEU A 11 1.38 -9.22 -27.38
CA LEU A 11 0.17 -9.69 -26.70
C LEU A 11 -0.84 -10.02 -27.81
N PRO A 12 -1.55 -11.14 -27.75
CA PRO A 12 -2.64 -11.44 -28.67
C PRO A 12 -3.62 -10.26 -28.71
N ASP A 13 -4.13 -9.92 -29.89
CA ASP A 13 -5.08 -8.79 -30.09
C ASP A 13 -6.31 -8.86 -29.17
N ASP A 14 -6.64 -10.04 -28.66
CA ASP A 14 -7.75 -10.32 -27.74
C ASP A 14 -7.37 -10.31 -26.25
N ALA A 15 -6.12 -9.98 -25.90
CA ALA A 15 -5.67 -9.98 -24.52
C ALA A 15 -6.00 -8.68 -23.81
N VAL A 16 -6.65 -8.77 -22.66
CA VAL A 16 -6.95 -7.62 -21.78
C VAL A 16 -5.99 -7.61 -20.61
N GLN A 17 -5.08 -6.64 -20.61
CA GLN A 17 -4.18 -6.43 -19.49
C GLN A 17 -4.79 -5.49 -18.46
N TRP A 18 -4.60 -5.79 -17.17
CA TRP A 18 -4.92 -4.89 -16.08
C TRP A 18 -3.78 -4.77 -15.08
N ARG A 19 -3.66 -3.59 -14.52
CA ARG A 19 -2.75 -3.29 -13.43
C ARG A 19 -3.52 -2.54 -12.35
N ARG A 20 -3.54 -3.08 -11.14
CA ARG A 20 -4.08 -2.44 -9.97
C ARG A 20 -3.07 -2.53 -8.84
N ASP A 21 -2.37 -1.45 -8.62
CA ASP A 21 -1.39 -1.28 -7.56
C ASP A 21 -1.50 0.14 -6.95
N ALA A 22 -0.54 0.52 -6.11
CA ALA A 22 -0.52 1.85 -5.51
C ALA A 22 -0.34 2.98 -6.53
N SER A 23 0.16 2.70 -7.76
CA SER A 23 0.32 3.72 -8.81
C SER A 23 -1.00 3.99 -9.56
N THR A 24 -1.87 2.99 -9.65
CA THR A 24 -3.11 3.07 -10.45
C THR A 24 -4.37 3.21 -9.59
N SER A 25 -4.36 2.77 -8.33
CA SER A 25 -5.51 2.79 -7.43
C SER A 25 -5.27 3.70 -6.23
N ARG A 26 -6.10 4.75 -6.10
CA ARG A 26 -6.06 5.66 -4.94
C ARG A 26 -6.30 4.93 -3.62
N THR A 27 -7.20 3.95 -3.60
CA THR A 27 -7.50 3.17 -2.38
C THR A 27 -6.29 2.36 -1.94
N VAL A 28 -5.64 1.65 -2.86
CA VAL A 28 -4.42 0.88 -2.57
C VAL A 28 -3.31 1.81 -2.09
N ARG A 29 -3.12 2.94 -2.78
CA ARG A 29 -2.13 3.96 -2.42
C ARG A 29 -2.36 4.50 -1.01
N LEU A 30 -3.60 4.90 -0.66
CA LEU A 30 -3.92 5.42 0.66
C LEU A 30 -3.72 4.38 1.77
N LEU A 31 -4.17 3.14 1.57
CA LEU A 31 -3.98 2.07 2.55
C LEU A 31 -2.49 1.78 2.76
N TRP A 32 -1.72 1.72 1.68
CA TRP A 32 -0.30 1.49 1.73
C TRP A 32 0.44 2.65 2.43
N THR A 33 0.16 3.90 2.03
CA THR A 33 0.74 5.11 2.62
C THR A 33 0.41 5.24 4.10
N PHE A 34 -0.85 4.96 4.50
CA PHE A 34 -1.26 4.94 5.90
C PHE A 34 -0.51 3.86 6.68
N GLY A 35 -0.45 2.64 6.16
CA GLY A 35 0.20 1.53 6.82
C GLY A 35 1.69 1.77 7.02
N VAL A 36 2.43 2.00 5.92
CA VAL A 36 3.89 2.25 5.95
C VAL A 36 4.20 3.52 6.74
N GLY A 37 3.46 4.61 6.48
CA GLY A 37 3.65 5.89 7.17
C GLY A 37 3.49 5.78 8.67
N THR A 38 2.50 5.03 9.17
CA THR A 38 2.27 4.81 10.61
C THR A 38 3.44 4.06 11.26
N PHE A 39 3.96 3.01 10.63
CA PHE A 39 5.11 2.27 11.17
C PHE A 39 6.37 3.13 11.21
N PHE A 40 6.69 3.84 10.14
CA PHE A 40 7.85 4.73 10.12
C PHE A 40 7.69 5.91 11.07
N ALA A 41 6.48 6.46 11.22
CA ALA A 41 6.18 7.50 12.21
C ALA A 41 6.43 7.01 13.63
N ALA A 42 5.96 5.82 13.99
CA ALA A 42 6.17 5.24 15.31
C ALA A 42 7.68 5.07 15.60
N ILE A 43 8.44 4.51 14.66
CA ILE A 43 9.90 4.37 14.79
C ILE A 43 10.55 5.74 14.93
N THR A 44 10.19 6.70 14.09
CA THR A 44 10.72 8.08 14.12
C THR A 44 10.44 8.73 15.46
N ILE A 45 9.24 8.61 16.02
CA ILE A 45 8.89 9.17 17.34
C ILE A 45 9.78 8.56 18.43
N VAL A 46 9.94 7.23 18.45
CA VAL A 46 10.76 6.53 19.46
C VAL A 46 12.23 6.97 19.36
N VAL A 47 12.80 6.98 18.15
CA VAL A 47 14.18 7.40 17.92
C VAL A 47 14.37 8.86 18.27
N SER A 48 13.47 9.75 17.82
CA SER A 48 13.53 11.17 18.11
C SER A 48 13.40 11.48 19.60
N TRP A 49 12.53 10.77 20.29
CA TRP A 49 12.42 10.87 21.76
C TRP A 49 13.72 10.46 22.45
N ARG A 50 14.35 9.39 21.99
CA ARG A 50 15.64 8.96 22.53
C ARG A 50 16.74 9.99 22.30
N LEU A 51 16.85 10.48 21.07
CA LEU A 51 17.82 11.54 20.69
C LEU A 51 17.58 12.84 21.48
N TYR A 52 16.32 13.26 21.59
CA TYR A 52 15.94 14.45 22.36
C TYR A 52 16.40 14.34 23.82
N ARG A 53 16.16 13.18 24.47
CA ARG A 53 16.59 12.95 25.86
C ARG A 53 18.11 13.03 26.02
N MET A 54 18.85 12.46 25.07
CA MET A 54 20.32 12.52 25.10
C MET A 54 20.80 13.96 24.86
N ALA A 55 20.26 14.64 23.86
CA ALA A 55 20.63 16.02 23.52
C ALA A 55 20.21 17.02 24.62
N SER A 56 19.09 16.80 25.31
CA SER A 56 18.65 17.66 26.42
C SER A 56 19.63 17.67 27.57
N GLY A 57 20.36 16.57 27.81
CA GLY A 57 21.41 16.51 28.84
C GLY A 57 22.58 17.47 28.59
N ILE A 58 22.79 17.90 27.33
CA ILE A 58 23.82 18.90 26.93
C ILE A 58 23.21 20.20 26.44
N GLY A 59 21.92 20.46 26.72
CA GLY A 59 21.23 21.69 26.29
C GLY A 59 20.82 21.75 24.81
N ALA A 60 21.07 20.68 24.01
CA ALA A 60 20.84 20.67 22.56
C ALA A 60 19.47 20.09 22.14
N GLY A 61 18.53 19.88 23.07
CA GLY A 61 17.23 19.26 22.76
C GLY A 61 16.42 20.02 21.69
N MET A 62 16.46 21.37 21.70
CA MET A 62 15.76 22.19 20.71
C MET A 62 16.32 22.03 19.30
N VAL A 63 17.61 21.68 19.15
CA VAL A 63 18.23 21.41 17.83
C VAL A 63 17.60 20.17 17.20
N ILE A 64 17.32 19.13 17.98
CA ILE A 64 16.66 17.91 17.48
C ILE A 64 15.26 18.23 16.96
N ILE A 65 14.49 19.05 17.69
CA ILE A 65 13.15 19.47 17.24
C ILE A 65 13.23 20.27 15.94
N ALA A 66 14.18 21.23 15.85
CA ALA A 66 14.38 22.04 14.66
C ALA A 66 14.78 21.20 13.45
N LEU A 67 15.66 20.20 13.61
CA LEU A 67 16.06 19.29 12.56
C LEU A 67 14.89 18.44 12.07
N LEU A 68 14.06 17.92 12.97
CA LEU A 68 12.87 17.13 12.61
C LEU A 68 11.84 18.00 11.87
N ALA A 69 11.62 19.23 12.32
CA ALA A 69 10.72 20.18 11.65
C ALA A 69 11.25 20.55 10.25
N ALA A 70 12.56 20.78 10.12
CA ALA A 70 13.18 21.06 8.82
C ALA A 70 13.06 19.85 7.87
N LEU A 71 13.31 18.64 8.36
CA LEU A 71 13.16 17.42 7.56
C LEU A 71 11.71 17.25 7.09
N ALA A 72 10.74 17.39 7.99
CA ALA A 72 9.32 17.30 7.65
C ALA A 72 8.92 18.37 6.60
N ALA A 73 9.36 19.62 6.79
CA ALA A 73 9.12 20.70 5.83
C ALA A 73 9.74 20.40 4.46
N THR A 74 10.96 19.85 4.42
CA THR A 74 11.62 19.45 3.18
C THR A 74 10.85 18.35 2.45
N VAL A 75 10.39 17.31 3.17
CA VAL A 75 9.58 16.23 2.58
C VAL A 75 8.28 16.79 1.98
N LEU A 76 7.57 17.65 2.72
CA LEU A 76 6.32 18.25 2.25
C LEU A 76 6.55 19.21 1.07
N ALA A 77 7.64 19.98 1.08
CA ALA A 77 8.00 20.85 -0.03
C ALA A 77 8.32 20.07 -1.32
N LEU A 78 9.09 18.98 -1.20
CA LEU A 78 9.37 18.08 -2.33
C LEU A 78 8.10 17.41 -2.85
N ALA A 79 7.22 16.94 -1.96
CA ALA A 79 5.96 16.33 -2.34
C ALA A 79 4.98 17.29 -3.02
N ALA A 80 5.10 18.60 -2.76
CA ALA A 80 4.30 19.65 -3.39
C ALA A 80 4.87 20.13 -4.73
N THR A 81 6.03 19.63 -5.16
CA THR A 81 6.74 20.05 -6.37
C THR A 81 6.57 19.01 -7.47
N ASP A 82 6.17 19.45 -8.66
CA ASP A 82 5.99 18.55 -9.82
C ASP A 82 7.33 18.01 -10.36
N ASP A 83 8.44 18.71 -10.13
CA ASP A 83 9.79 18.39 -10.63
C ASP A 83 10.68 17.72 -9.57
N THR A 84 10.14 16.85 -8.72
CA THR A 84 10.87 16.23 -7.60
C THR A 84 12.13 15.48 -8.08
N GLU A 85 12.07 14.76 -9.19
CA GLU A 85 13.21 14.04 -9.78
C GLU A 85 14.39 14.97 -10.07
N ARG A 86 14.14 16.13 -10.67
CA ARG A 86 15.17 17.12 -11.03
C ARG A 86 15.91 17.69 -9.80
N TYR A 87 15.21 17.82 -8.67
CA TYR A 87 15.87 18.28 -7.42
C TYR A 87 16.70 17.17 -6.79
N LEU A 88 16.23 15.92 -6.87
CA LEU A 88 16.91 14.78 -6.31
C LEU A 88 18.15 14.35 -7.13
N GLU A 89 18.15 14.52 -8.45
CA GLU A 89 19.31 14.30 -9.33
C GLU A 89 20.55 15.14 -8.97
N ARG A 90 20.34 16.26 -8.24
CA ARG A 90 21.45 17.10 -7.77
C ARG A 90 22.13 16.57 -6.52
N LEU A 91 21.57 15.56 -5.88
CA LEU A 91 22.15 14.95 -4.71
C LEU A 91 23.27 13.96 -5.13
N PRO A 92 24.37 13.90 -4.37
CA PRO A 92 25.46 12.97 -4.67
C PRO A 92 25.15 11.53 -4.22
N VAL A 93 23.92 11.07 -4.41
CA VAL A 93 23.41 9.74 -4.04
C VAL A 93 22.50 9.22 -5.15
N ASP A 94 22.57 7.92 -5.40
CA ASP A 94 21.65 7.26 -6.33
C ASP A 94 20.25 7.27 -5.76
N VAL A 95 19.38 8.08 -6.39
CA VAL A 95 17.97 8.19 -6.01
C VAL A 95 17.15 7.34 -6.98
N PRO A 96 16.22 6.52 -6.48
CA PRO A 96 15.32 5.80 -7.35
C PRO A 96 14.48 6.76 -8.18
N SER A 97 14.19 6.40 -9.43
CA SER A 97 13.37 7.17 -10.37
C SER A 97 12.02 6.50 -10.62
N GLY A 98 11.09 7.23 -11.23
CA GLY A 98 9.78 6.73 -11.63
C GLY A 98 8.94 6.21 -10.46
N THR A 99 8.24 5.10 -10.65
CA THR A 99 7.28 4.54 -9.67
C THR A 99 7.89 4.18 -8.31
N ARG A 100 9.20 3.92 -8.27
CA ARG A 100 9.90 3.66 -6.99
C ARG A 100 10.06 4.96 -6.19
N LEU A 101 10.35 6.07 -6.87
CA LEU A 101 10.40 7.39 -6.24
C LEU A 101 9.02 7.80 -5.71
N ASP A 102 7.96 7.62 -6.51
CA ASP A 102 6.60 7.93 -6.07
C ASP A 102 6.22 7.18 -4.80
N ARG A 103 6.53 5.88 -4.73
CA ARG A 103 6.29 5.07 -3.53
C ARG A 103 7.10 5.56 -2.33
N ALA A 104 8.37 5.93 -2.54
CA ALA A 104 9.22 6.47 -1.47
C ALA A 104 8.68 7.82 -0.96
N MET A 105 8.23 8.68 -1.86
CA MET A 105 7.60 9.96 -1.52
C MET A 105 6.28 9.76 -0.76
N ASP A 106 5.43 8.83 -1.19
CA ASP A 106 4.20 8.49 -0.47
C ASP A 106 4.49 7.98 0.94
N ALA A 107 5.50 7.13 1.11
CA ALA A 107 5.93 6.66 2.42
C ALA A 107 6.46 7.81 3.29
N ALA A 108 7.26 8.72 2.73
CA ALA A 108 7.80 9.87 3.44
C ALA A 108 6.70 10.83 3.90
N VAL A 109 5.79 11.19 2.98
CA VAL A 109 4.62 12.03 3.30
C VAL A 109 3.73 11.36 4.34
N GLY A 110 3.42 10.07 4.17
CA GLY A 110 2.66 9.28 5.14
C GLY A 110 3.31 9.31 6.53
N THR A 111 4.65 9.19 6.58
CA THR A 111 5.42 9.26 7.83
C THR A 111 5.28 10.61 8.52
N VAL A 112 5.40 11.71 7.76
CA VAL A 112 5.24 13.06 8.29
C VAL A 112 3.83 13.30 8.82
N VAL A 113 2.81 12.95 8.02
CA VAL A 113 1.39 13.12 8.40
C VAL A 113 1.05 12.28 9.63
N MET A 114 1.39 11.00 9.63
CA MET A 114 1.10 10.11 10.77
C MET A 114 1.93 10.47 12.00
N GLY A 115 3.16 10.93 11.81
CA GLY A 115 4.01 11.46 12.86
C GLY A 115 3.39 12.70 13.52
N ALA A 116 2.84 13.62 12.73
CA ALA A 116 2.11 14.78 13.23
C ALA A 116 0.85 14.38 14.01
N VAL A 117 0.05 13.45 13.48
CA VAL A 117 -1.16 12.93 14.15
C VAL A 117 -0.81 12.28 15.48
N MET A 118 0.15 11.34 15.50
CA MET A 118 0.54 10.63 16.72
C MET A 118 1.15 11.57 17.75
N SER A 119 2.02 12.49 17.32
CA SER A 119 2.64 13.49 18.22
C SER A 119 1.61 14.46 18.78
N SER A 120 0.62 14.87 17.98
CA SER A 120 -0.47 15.72 18.45
C SER A 120 -1.33 15.00 19.50
N LEU A 121 -1.68 13.73 19.27
CA LEU A 121 -2.43 12.93 20.25
C LEU A 121 -1.65 12.81 21.57
N LEU A 122 -0.37 12.47 21.50
CA LEU A 122 0.49 12.38 22.70
C LEU A 122 0.63 13.74 23.40
N GLY A 123 0.77 14.82 22.64
CA GLY A 123 0.84 16.19 23.16
C GLY A 123 -0.44 16.62 23.88
N VAL A 124 -1.59 16.38 23.26
CA VAL A 124 -2.92 16.62 23.87
C VAL A 124 -3.09 15.76 25.12
N GLY A 125 -2.75 14.47 25.06
CA GLY A 125 -2.84 13.58 26.20
C GLY A 125 -1.98 14.07 27.38
N ARG A 126 -0.76 14.55 27.10
CA ARG A 126 0.12 15.14 28.12
C ARG A 126 -0.49 16.41 28.71
N TYR A 127 -1.02 17.32 27.87
CA TYR A 127 -1.66 18.55 28.31
C TYR A 127 -2.87 18.27 29.23
N VAL A 128 -3.75 17.32 28.80
CA VAL A 128 -4.92 16.89 29.58
C VAL A 128 -4.51 16.31 30.94
N SER A 129 -3.45 15.51 30.95
CA SER A 129 -2.93 14.89 32.19
C SER A 129 -2.30 15.92 33.14
N GLN A 130 -1.53 16.89 32.59
CA GLN A 130 -0.87 17.92 33.39
C GLN A 130 -1.85 18.93 34.00
N ASN A 131 -3.01 19.16 33.34
CA ASN A 131 -4.05 20.07 33.83
C ASN A 131 -5.22 19.37 34.51
N GLU A 132 -5.10 18.06 34.77
CA GLU A 132 -6.10 17.23 35.46
C GLU A 132 -7.52 17.35 34.83
N LEU A 133 -7.58 17.59 33.49
CA LEU A 133 -8.85 17.80 32.78
C LEU A 133 -9.71 16.55 32.68
N LEU A 134 -9.12 15.36 32.77
CA LEU A 134 -9.81 14.08 32.78
C LEU A 134 -9.31 13.21 33.91
N ALA A 135 -10.23 12.54 34.62
CA ALA A 135 -9.89 11.61 35.69
C ALA A 135 -8.99 10.45 35.24
N VAL A 136 -9.10 10.04 33.95
CA VAL A 136 -8.30 8.99 33.34
C VAL A 136 -6.98 9.50 32.74
N GLY A 137 -6.70 10.80 32.86
CA GLY A 137 -5.46 11.44 32.39
C GLY A 137 -5.22 11.26 30.88
N ALA A 138 -3.97 10.91 30.50
CA ALA A 138 -3.54 10.72 29.12
C ALA A 138 -3.99 9.38 28.47
N SER A 139 -4.57 8.47 29.24
CA SER A 139 -4.84 7.08 28.79
C SER A 139 -5.62 6.97 27.48
N PRO A 140 -6.71 7.73 27.21
CA PRO A 140 -7.45 7.63 25.95
C PRO A 140 -6.60 7.96 24.72
N PHE A 141 -5.76 8.99 24.83
CA PHE A 141 -4.90 9.46 23.74
C PHE A 141 -3.78 8.44 23.45
N THR A 142 -3.19 7.89 24.48
CA THR A 142 -2.17 6.82 24.36
C THR A 142 -2.79 5.56 23.75
N ALA A 143 -4.00 5.17 24.17
CA ALA A 143 -4.72 4.04 23.61
C ALA A 143 -5.00 4.24 22.11
N LEU A 144 -5.41 5.44 21.68
CA LEU A 144 -5.61 5.75 20.27
C LEU A 144 -4.31 5.60 19.46
N VAL A 145 -3.19 6.14 19.96
CA VAL A 145 -1.88 5.98 19.29
C VAL A 145 -1.50 4.51 19.18
N THR A 146 -1.71 3.73 20.23
CA THR A 146 -1.41 2.29 20.24
C THR A 146 -2.29 1.53 19.24
N LEU A 147 -3.57 1.92 19.09
CA LEU A 147 -4.51 1.31 18.16
C LEU A 147 -4.14 1.57 16.69
N LEU A 148 -3.46 2.67 16.38
CA LEU A 148 -3.02 2.96 15.01
C LEU A 148 -2.08 1.89 14.44
N LEU A 149 -1.26 1.24 15.27
CA LEU A 149 -0.31 0.22 14.81
C LEU A 149 -1.00 -1.04 14.26
N PRO A 150 -1.90 -1.72 15.01
CA PRO A 150 -2.63 -2.85 14.44
C PRO A 150 -3.52 -2.44 13.27
N LEU A 151 -4.10 -1.22 13.29
CA LEU A 151 -4.88 -0.71 12.17
C LEU A 151 -4.02 -0.50 10.91
N ALA A 152 -2.78 -0.02 11.09
CA ALA A 152 -1.82 0.11 10.00
C ALA A 152 -1.44 -1.26 9.40
N LEU A 153 -1.28 -2.28 10.25
CA LEU A 153 -1.04 -3.65 9.78
C LEU A 153 -2.22 -4.18 8.95
N VAL A 154 -3.44 -3.97 9.44
CA VAL A 154 -4.67 -4.33 8.69
C VAL A 154 -4.71 -3.60 7.35
N ALA A 155 -4.38 -2.31 7.32
CA ALA A 155 -4.34 -1.52 6.08
C ALA A 155 -3.30 -2.06 5.09
N LEU A 156 -2.11 -2.47 5.54
CA LEU A 156 -1.09 -3.10 4.67
C LEU A 156 -1.55 -4.44 4.10
N VAL A 157 -2.18 -5.26 4.94
CA VAL A 157 -2.75 -6.54 4.50
C VAL A 157 -3.85 -6.28 3.45
N LEU A 158 -4.75 -5.33 3.70
CA LEU A 158 -5.79 -4.96 2.72
C LEU A 158 -5.18 -4.38 1.43
N ALA A 159 -4.16 -3.53 1.53
CA ALA A 159 -3.46 -3.00 0.35
C ALA A 159 -2.88 -4.15 -0.49
N SER A 160 -2.25 -5.13 0.15
CA SER A 160 -1.70 -6.31 -0.52
C SER A 160 -2.79 -7.17 -1.21
N PHE A 161 -3.92 -7.38 -0.54
CA PHE A 161 -5.05 -8.12 -1.13
C PHE A 161 -5.73 -7.41 -2.30
N LEU A 162 -5.71 -6.07 -2.30
CA LEU A 162 -6.33 -5.27 -3.36
C LEU A 162 -5.40 -5.06 -4.56
N GLN A 163 -4.13 -5.44 -4.45
CA GLN A 163 -3.19 -5.42 -5.57
C GLN A 163 -3.47 -6.61 -6.49
N SER A 164 -3.50 -6.34 -7.79
CA SER A 164 -3.65 -7.37 -8.82
C SER A 164 -3.08 -6.87 -10.13
N VAL A 165 -2.19 -7.64 -10.70
CA VAL A 165 -1.61 -7.37 -12.03
C VAL A 165 -1.71 -8.65 -12.84
N GLY A 166 -2.34 -8.56 -14.00
CA GLY A 166 -2.51 -9.74 -14.84
C GLY A 166 -2.95 -9.41 -16.26
N THR A 167 -3.03 -10.44 -17.05
CA THR A 167 -3.56 -10.42 -18.43
C THR A 167 -4.58 -11.53 -18.57
N PHE A 168 -5.70 -11.21 -19.18
CA PHE A 168 -6.69 -12.19 -19.57
C PHE A 168 -6.64 -12.35 -21.09
N ASP A 169 -6.25 -13.53 -21.55
CA ASP A 169 -6.28 -13.93 -22.95
C ASP A 169 -7.62 -14.62 -23.23
N ARG A 170 -8.46 -13.93 -24.00
CA ARG A 170 -9.79 -14.47 -24.38
C ARG A 170 -9.67 -15.62 -25.36
N GLY A 171 -8.68 -15.57 -26.27
CA GLY A 171 -8.46 -16.63 -27.27
C GLY A 171 -7.97 -17.93 -26.66
N ALA A 172 -7.01 -17.84 -25.75
CA ALA A 172 -6.49 -18.98 -25.01
C ALA A 172 -7.33 -19.34 -23.77
N GLN A 173 -8.36 -18.56 -23.43
CA GLN A 173 -9.19 -18.71 -22.22
C GLN A 173 -8.35 -18.85 -20.94
N THR A 174 -7.25 -18.10 -20.85
CA THR A 174 -6.27 -18.22 -19.78
C THR A 174 -6.06 -16.89 -19.09
N ILE A 175 -6.03 -16.91 -17.75
CA ILE A 175 -5.70 -15.77 -16.91
C ILE A 175 -4.23 -15.89 -16.51
N TYR A 176 -3.41 -14.93 -16.91
CA TYR A 176 -2.02 -14.82 -16.51
C TYR A 176 -1.92 -13.80 -15.37
N LEU A 177 -1.47 -14.25 -14.20
CA LEU A 177 -1.15 -13.38 -13.07
C LEU A 177 0.36 -13.16 -13.02
N TYR A 178 0.78 -11.92 -12.74
CA TYR A 178 2.20 -11.59 -12.64
C TYR A 178 2.72 -11.64 -11.21
N GLU A 179 1.82 -11.46 -10.22
CA GLU A 179 2.14 -11.53 -8.79
C GLU A 179 1.04 -12.26 -8.01
N PRO A 180 1.26 -13.51 -7.57
CA PRO A 180 2.35 -14.42 -7.95
C PRO A 180 2.24 -14.87 -9.41
N LYS A 181 3.38 -15.18 -10.06
CA LYS A 181 3.39 -15.66 -11.44
C LYS A 181 2.62 -16.97 -11.55
N GLN A 182 1.44 -16.94 -12.16
CA GLN A 182 0.57 -18.10 -12.31
C GLN A 182 -0.29 -17.95 -13.55
N ALA A 183 -0.45 -19.02 -14.31
CA ALA A 183 -1.43 -19.12 -15.38
C ALA A 183 -2.59 -19.99 -14.90
N ILE A 184 -3.82 -19.54 -15.15
CA ILE A 184 -5.06 -20.23 -14.77
C ILE A 184 -5.86 -20.43 -16.03
N ASP A 185 -6.03 -21.68 -16.44
CA ASP A 185 -6.91 -22.06 -17.53
C ASP A 185 -8.37 -22.00 -17.04
N LEU A 186 -9.27 -21.38 -17.81
CA LEU A 186 -10.69 -21.31 -17.46
C LEU A 186 -11.36 -22.70 -17.50
N ALA A 187 -10.85 -23.63 -18.28
CA ALA A 187 -11.36 -25.01 -18.36
C ALA A 187 -11.29 -25.75 -17.01
N VAL A 188 -10.38 -25.34 -16.09
CA VAL A 188 -10.30 -25.95 -14.76
C VAL A 188 -11.21 -25.26 -13.73
N ILE A 189 -11.97 -24.22 -14.12
CA ILE A 189 -12.85 -23.47 -13.25
C ILE A 189 -14.28 -23.99 -13.41
N GLU A 190 -14.85 -24.52 -12.33
CA GLU A 190 -16.21 -25.02 -12.30
C GLU A 190 -17.25 -23.93 -12.10
N ASP A 191 -16.95 -22.92 -11.26
CA ASP A 191 -17.88 -21.82 -10.96
C ASP A 191 -17.16 -20.52 -10.69
N VAL A 192 -17.78 -19.42 -11.15
CA VAL A 192 -17.29 -18.05 -10.93
C VAL A 192 -18.39 -17.20 -10.32
N SER A 193 -18.12 -16.69 -9.13
CA SER A 193 -18.97 -15.70 -8.47
C SER A 193 -18.32 -14.32 -8.52
N VAL A 194 -19.06 -13.34 -9.01
CA VAL A 194 -18.60 -11.95 -9.16
C VAL A 194 -19.23 -11.07 -8.08
N ARG A 195 -18.40 -10.42 -7.26
CA ARG A 195 -18.87 -9.43 -6.28
C ARG A 195 -18.25 -8.07 -6.57
N PRO A 196 -19.05 -7.10 -7.03
CA PRO A 196 -18.53 -5.74 -7.29
C PRO A 196 -18.20 -5.03 -5.97
N ILE A 197 -17.07 -4.33 -5.93
CA ILE A 197 -16.63 -3.50 -4.80
C ILE A 197 -16.07 -2.19 -5.37
N GLY A 198 -16.91 -1.13 -5.35
CA GLY A 198 -16.52 0.17 -5.90
C GLY A 198 -16.19 0.09 -7.39
N ASP A 199 -14.96 0.44 -7.73
CA ASP A 199 -14.41 0.43 -9.10
C ASP A 199 -13.79 -0.92 -9.52
N THR A 200 -13.97 -1.96 -8.70
CA THR A 200 -13.43 -3.32 -8.93
C THR A 200 -14.48 -4.40 -8.73
N ALA A 201 -14.11 -5.61 -9.12
CA ALA A 201 -14.85 -6.82 -8.81
C ALA A 201 -13.93 -7.87 -8.17
N VAL A 202 -14.42 -8.52 -7.16
CA VAL A 202 -13.79 -9.72 -6.59
C VAL A 202 -14.43 -10.92 -7.26
N LEU A 203 -13.60 -11.69 -7.98
CA LEU A 203 -13.93 -12.99 -8.51
C LEU A 203 -13.65 -14.04 -7.44
N SER A 204 -14.64 -14.85 -7.11
CA SER A 204 -14.41 -16.08 -6.34
C SER A 204 -14.45 -17.26 -7.33
N LEU A 205 -13.35 -17.98 -7.39
CA LEU A 205 -13.16 -19.10 -8.32
C LEU A 205 -13.34 -20.44 -7.58
N SER A 206 -14.18 -21.30 -8.10
CA SER A 206 -14.31 -22.69 -7.68
C SER A 206 -13.68 -23.57 -8.75
N TYR A 207 -12.70 -24.37 -8.37
CA TYR A 207 -11.99 -25.25 -9.29
C TYR A 207 -12.67 -26.60 -9.36
N ALA A 208 -12.80 -27.14 -10.57
CA ALA A 208 -13.18 -28.54 -10.78
C ALA A 208 -12.20 -29.44 -10.03
N GLN A 209 -12.72 -30.51 -9.43
CA GLN A 209 -11.90 -31.50 -8.74
C GLN A 209 -11.96 -32.83 -9.50
N PRO A 210 -11.26 -32.96 -10.65
CA PRO A 210 -11.21 -34.22 -11.37
C PRO A 210 -10.60 -35.28 -10.45
N ASP A 211 -11.30 -36.38 -10.27
CA ASP A 211 -10.89 -37.49 -9.42
C ASP A 211 -10.62 -37.16 -7.94
N GLY A 212 -11.19 -36.05 -7.41
CA GLY A 212 -10.99 -35.57 -6.05
C GLY A 212 -9.61 -34.98 -5.80
N GLN A 213 -8.84 -34.69 -6.83
CA GLN A 213 -7.54 -34.05 -6.71
C GLN A 213 -7.72 -32.52 -6.54
N TYR A 214 -6.95 -31.98 -5.60
CA TYR A 214 -6.93 -30.54 -5.35
C TYR A 214 -6.21 -29.79 -6.46
N VAL A 215 -6.90 -28.88 -7.14
CA VAL A 215 -6.30 -27.96 -8.10
C VAL A 215 -5.76 -26.73 -7.34
N GLN A 216 -4.47 -26.49 -7.49
CA GLN A 216 -3.81 -25.36 -6.86
C GLN A 216 -4.06 -24.09 -7.66
N GLY A 217 -4.64 -23.06 -7.01
CA GLY A 217 -4.89 -21.76 -7.65
C GLY A 217 -5.49 -20.76 -6.67
N PRO A 218 -5.45 -19.45 -6.98
CA PRO A 218 -6.05 -18.43 -6.17
C PRO A 218 -7.57 -18.55 -6.19
N ARG A 219 -8.18 -18.68 -5.04
CA ARG A 219 -9.65 -18.75 -4.93
C ARG A 219 -10.35 -17.41 -5.04
N ARG A 220 -9.61 -16.31 -4.96
CA ARG A 220 -10.13 -14.95 -5.08
C ARG A 220 -9.17 -14.10 -5.90
N LEU A 221 -9.71 -13.39 -6.89
CA LEU A 221 -8.99 -12.44 -7.72
C LEU A 221 -9.69 -11.10 -7.68
N VAL A 222 -8.92 -10.03 -7.64
CA VAL A 222 -9.44 -8.67 -7.78
C VAL A 222 -9.12 -8.21 -9.19
N VAL A 223 -10.16 -7.96 -9.99
CA VAL A 223 -10.02 -7.59 -11.40
C VAL A 223 -10.94 -6.41 -11.73
N PRO A 224 -10.73 -5.71 -12.87
CA PRO A 224 -11.68 -4.72 -13.34
C PRO A 224 -13.06 -5.35 -13.61
N PRO A 225 -14.17 -4.60 -13.42
CA PRO A 225 -15.53 -5.14 -13.61
C PRO A 225 -15.81 -5.64 -15.03
N ALA A 226 -15.12 -5.10 -16.04
CA ALA A 226 -15.23 -5.57 -17.42
C ALA A 226 -14.65 -6.98 -17.55
N VAL A 227 -13.40 -7.18 -17.09
CA VAL A 227 -12.72 -8.49 -17.11
C VAL A 227 -13.50 -9.53 -16.29
N ALA A 228 -14.04 -9.13 -15.13
CA ALA A 228 -14.86 -10.02 -14.31
C ALA A 228 -16.09 -10.54 -15.05
N ARG A 229 -16.78 -9.66 -15.79
CA ARG A 229 -17.95 -10.03 -16.59
C ARG A 229 -17.59 -10.97 -17.74
N ASP A 230 -16.50 -10.67 -18.42
CA ASP A 230 -16.03 -11.51 -19.55
C ASP A 230 -15.72 -12.92 -19.07
N ILE A 231 -14.94 -13.06 -17.99
CA ILE A 231 -14.61 -14.37 -17.39
C ILE A 231 -15.89 -15.11 -16.96
N ALA A 232 -16.81 -14.43 -16.26
CA ALA A 232 -18.04 -15.04 -15.81
C ALA A 232 -18.94 -15.48 -16.98
N THR A 233 -18.94 -14.73 -18.10
CA THR A 233 -19.72 -15.09 -19.29
C THR A 233 -19.16 -16.33 -19.95
N ILE A 234 -17.84 -16.45 -20.07
CA ILE A 234 -17.19 -17.61 -20.69
C ILE A 234 -17.42 -18.87 -19.86
N VAL A 235 -17.12 -18.83 -18.57
CA VAL A 235 -17.30 -20.00 -17.68
C VAL A 235 -18.76 -20.44 -17.60
N ASN A 236 -19.73 -19.50 -17.59
CA ASN A 236 -21.16 -19.85 -17.54
C ASN A 236 -21.73 -20.27 -18.91
N ALA A 237 -21.08 -19.96 -20.03
CA ALA A 237 -21.50 -20.37 -21.36
C ALA A 237 -21.13 -21.84 -21.69
N GLU A 238 -20.15 -22.38 -20.99
CA GLU A 238 -19.66 -23.75 -21.12
C GLU A 238 -20.48 -24.78 -20.29
N ARG A 239 -21.48 -24.28 -19.55
CA ARG A 239 -22.44 -25.11 -18.79
C ARG A 239 -23.69 -25.37 -19.59
#